data_1f8bce0c82d5de3e98cd934ff8324cd5
#
_entry.id   1f8bce0c82d5de3e98cd934ff8324cd5
#
_cell.length_a   1.000
_cell.length_b   1.000
_cell.length_c   1.000
_cell.angle_alpha   90.00
_cell.angle_beta   90.00
_cell.angle_gamma   90.00
#
_symmetry.space_group_name_H-M   'P 1'
#
loop_
_entity.id
_entity.type
_entity.pdbx_description
1 polymer ?
#
loop_
_entity_poly.entity_id
_entity_poly.type
_entity_poly.pdbx_seq_one_letter_code
_entity_poly.pdbx_strand_id
1 'polypeptide(L)'
;GQIKLVSDGINESIQLYEETERSKRLEKIKDTIKEMSENYSVEVEEVGIRNNWLNKSSFTAKGEINKKTLEEIAADMTMIFKEKERVIGEKAIIENYVKALGLEPYSWLSQIDNGKTAAELMIEIDAALAKKKAAEERAIEQQKAHEEYEAAMR
;
A
#
# COMPACT_ATOMS: atom_id res chain seq x y z
N GLY A 1 -44.37 4.76 30.41
CA GLY A 1 -44.37 5.03 31.82
C GLY A 1 -42.99 5.06 32.44
N GLN A 2 -42.96 5.07 33.76
CA GLN A 2 -41.72 5.14 34.54
C GLN A 2 -40.78 3.95 34.29
N ILE A 3 -41.33 2.75 34.10
CA ILE A 3 -40.54 1.54 33.83
C ILE A 3 -39.73 1.67 32.52
N LYS A 4 -40.34 2.22 31.49
CA LYS A 4 -39.66 2.42 30.21
C LYS A 4 -38.50 3.42 30.31
N LEU A 5 -38.68 4.52 31.01
CA LEU A 5 -37.65 5.54 31.26
C LEU A 5 -36.45 4.97 32.02
N VAL A 6 -36.69 4.15 33.05
CA VAL A 6 -35.64 3.51 33.83
C VAL A 6 -34.87 2.50 32.98
N SER A 7 -35.55 1.72 32.13
CA SER A 7 -34.95 0.75 31.23
C SER A 7 -34.07 1.46 30.17
N ASP A 8 -34.54 2.53 29.58
CA ASP A 8 -33.79 3.30 28.59
C ASP A 8 -32.52 3.94 29.20
N GLY A 9 -32.63 4.46 30.47
CA GLY A 9 -31.49 5.01 31.20
C GLY A 9 -30.44 3.96 31.53
N ILE A 10 -30.84 2.74 31.87
CA ILE A 10 -29.92 1.62 32.13
C ILE A 10 -29.21 1.22 30.86
N ASN A 11 -29.91 1.11 29.72
CA ASN A 11 -29.33 0.78 28.45
C ASN A 11 -28.30 1.83 27.99
N GLU A 12 -28.59 3.10 28.15
CA GLU A 12 -27.67 4.21 27.86
C GLU A 12 -26.42 4.14 28.73
N SER A 13 -26.55 3.81 30.02
CA SER A 13 -25.43 3.65 30.95
C SER A 13 -24.54 2.48 30.58
N ILE A 14 -25.12 1.35 30.20
CA ILE A 14 -24.36 0.17 29.72
C ILE A 14 -23.60 0.50 28.44
N GLN A 15 -24.25 1.16 27.46
CA GLN A 15 -23.64 1.57 26.22
C GLN A 15 -22.44 2.50 26.46
N LEU A 16 -22.58 3.49 27.32
CA LEU A 16 -21.51 4.43 27.67
C LEU A 16 -20.34 3.70 28.33
N TYR A 17 -20.62 2.75 29.22
CA TYR A 17 -19.59 1.94 29.85
C TYR A 17 -18.80 1.12 28.81
N GLU A 18 -19.48 0.45 27.90
CA GLU A 18 -18.86 -0.34 26.84
C GLU A 18 -17.99 0.51 25.91
N GLU A 19 -18.47 1.69 25.53
CA GLU A 19 -17.72 2.65 24.71
C GLU A 19 -16.47 3.14 25.43
N THR A 20 -16.56 3.39 26.73
CA THR A 20 -15.42 3.80 27.56
C THR A 20 -14.38 2.69 27.66
N GLU A 21 -14.81 1.44 27.88
CA GLU A 21 -13.91 0.28 27.93
C GLU A 21 -13.24 0.02 26.59
N ARG A 22 -14.00 0.17 25.50
CA ARG A 22 -13.46 0.03 24.13
C ARG A 22 -12.40 1.10 23.83
N SER A 23 -12.63 2.35 24.27
CA SER A 23 -11.65 3.43 24.14
C SER A 23 -10.37 3.15 24.92
N LYS A 24 -10.47 2.57 26.10
CA LYS A 24 -9.30 2.16 26.90
C LYS A 24 -8.50 1.07 26.17
N ARG A 25 -9.20 0.10 25.59
CA ARG A 25 -8.56 -0.95 24.80
C ARG A 25 -7.86 -0.38 23.57
N LEU A 26 -8.50 0.57 22.88
CA LEU A 26 -7.89 1.27 21.75
C LEU A 26 -6.58 1.95 22.14
N GLU A 27 -6.54 2.65 23.26
CA GLU A 27 -5.32 3.31 23.74
C GLU A 27 -4.20 2.29 24.03
N LYS A 28 -4.52 1.15 24.63
CA LYS A 28 -3.54 0.09 24.87
C LYS A 28 -2.99 -0.50 23.58
N ILE A 29 -3.84 -0.69 22.58
CA ILE A 29 -3.42 -1.17 21.25
C ILE A 29 -2.50 -0.15 20.58
N LYS A 30 -2.87 1.13 20.62
CA LYS A 30 -2.03 2.21 20.05
C LYS A 30 -0.66 2.29 20.71
N ASP A 31 -0.62 2.20 22.05
CA ASP A 31 0.63 2.24 22.79
C ASP A 31 1.52 1.04 22.44
N THR A 32 0.94 -0.13 22.33
CA THR A 32 1.65 -1.35 21.95
C THR A 32 2.19 -1.27 20.52
N ILE A 33 1.41 -0.78 19.59
CA ILE A 33 1.86 -0.55 18.20
C ILE A 33 3.05 0.41 18.20
N LYS A 34 2.98 1.49 18.96
CA LYS A 34 4.06 2.46 19.08
C LYS A 34 5.35 1.84 19.61
N GLU A 35 5.25 1.01 20.65
CA GLU A 35 6.39 0.30 21.21
C GLU A 35 7.00 -0.70 20.24
N MET A 36 6.17 -1.44 19.50
CA MET A 36 6.62 -2.46 18.56
C MET A 36 7.16 -1.89 17.24
N SER A 37 6.69 -0.71 16.83
CA SER A 37 6.99 -0.15 15.51
C SER A 37 8.49 0.01 15.23
N GLU A 38 9.27 0.40 16.22
CA GLU A 38 10.73 0.54 16.06
C GLU A 38 11.39 -0.80 15.76
N ASN A 39 10.99 -1.86 16.48
CA ASN A 39 11.57 -3.19 16.32
C ASN A 39 11.24 -3.81 14.96
N TYR A 40 10.11 -3.45 14.36
CA TYR A 40 9.65 -3.96 13.08
C TYR A 40 9.96 -3.03 11.91
N SER A 41 10.60 -1.88 12.16
CA SER A 41 10.94 -0.88 11.13
C SER A 41 9.74 -0.42 10.31
N VAL A 42 8.63 -0.19 11.01
CA VAL A 42 7.36 0.24 10.44
C VAL A 42 6.92 1.52 11.13
N GLU A 43 6.35 2.46 10.38
CA GLU A 43 5.78 3.67 10.96
C GLU A 43 4.42 3.34 11.61
N VAL A 44 4.13 3.96 12.75
CA VAL A 44 2.87 3.74 13.50
C VAL A 44 1.66 3.95 12.60
N GLU A 45 1.70 4.97 11.76
CA GLU A 45 0.61 5.36 10.86
C GLU A 45 0.31 4.34 9.77
N GLU A 46 1.27 3.47 9.48
CA GLU A 46 1.11 2.42 8.48
C GLU A 46 0.32 1.22 8.99
N VAL A 47 0.21 1.07 10.30
CA VAL A 47 -0.46 -0.06 10.93
C VAL A 47 -1.95 0.24 11.09
N GLY A 48 -2.78 -0.46 10.33
CA GLY A 48 -4.23 -0.40 10.48
C GLY A 48 -4.67 -1.14 11.74
N ILE A 49 -5.47 -0.51 12.57
CA ILE A 49 -6.02 -1.13 13.76
C ILE A 49 -7.25 -1.94 13.38
N ARG A 50 -7.20 -3.25 13.58
CA ARG A 50 -8.34 -4.13 13.31
C ARG A 50 -9.39 -3.97 14.41
N ASN A 51 -10.66 -3.95 14.01
CA ASN A 51 -11.77 -3.82 14.97
C ASN A 51 -11.76 -4.93 16.04
N ASN A 52 -11.41 -6.14 15.64
CA ASN A 52 -11.38 -7.28 16.57
C ASN A 52 -10.31 -7.13 17.66
N TRP A 53 -9.29 -6.34 17.45
CA TRP A 53 -8.27 -6.08 18.49
C TRP A 53 -8.84 -5.26 19.65
N LEU A 54 -9.92 -4.54 19.41
CA LEU A 54 -10.60 -3.72 20.43
C LEU A 54 -11.63 -4.51 21.24
N ASN A 55 -11.88 -5.75 20.88
CA ASN A 55 -12.83 -6.59 21.56
C ASN A 55 -12.24 -7.08 22.89
N LYS A 56 -13.11 -7.33 23.86
CA LYS A 56 -12.74 -7.88 25.15
C LYS A 56 -11.97 -9.21 25.00
N SER A 57 -12.32 -10.01 24.00
CA SER A 57 -11.67 -11.29 23.71
C SER A 57 -10.20 -11.18 23.28
N SER A 58 -9.74 -9.99 22.90
CA SER A 58 -8.34 -9.73 22.54
C SER A 58 -7.46 -9.42 23.76
N PHE A 59 -8.04 -9.40 24.94
CA PHE A 59 -7.37 -9.06 26.19
C PHE A 59 -7.47 -10.20 27.21
N THR A 60 -6.49 -10.26 28.10
CA THR A 60 -6.49 -11.20 29.21
C THR A 60 -7.46 -10.74 30.32
N ALA A 61 -7.71 -11.60 31.30
CA ALA A 61 -8.52 -11.25 32.47
C ALA A 61 -7.93 -10.05 33.25
N LYS A 62 -6.62 -9.83 33.17
CA LYS A 62 -5.93 -8.70 33.80
C LYS A 62 -5.98 -7.41 32.97
N GLY A 63 -6.61 -7.45 31.80
CA GLY A 63 -6.70 -6.29 30.92
C GLY A 63 -5.47 -6.03 30.07
N GLU A 64 -4.60 -7.01 29.92
CA GLU A 64 -3.43 -6.93 29.03
C GLU A 64 -3.79 -7.51 27.66
N ILE A 65 -3.12 -7.05 26.61
CA ILE A 65 -3.30 -7.61 25.27
C ILE A 65 -2.84 -9.07 25.30
N ASN A 66 -3.68 -9.98 24.79
CA ASN A 66 -3.34 -11.40 24.80
C ASN A 66 -2.29 -11.75 23.74
N LYS A 67 -1.68 -12.92 23.91
CA LYS A 67 -0.60 -13.41 23.04
C LYS A 67 -1.03 -13.49 21.57
N LYS A 68 -2.23 -13.99 21.30
CA LYS A 68 -2.75 -14.11 19.93
C LYS A 68 -2.84 -12.76 19.24
N THR A 69 -3.33 -11.75 19.95
CA THR A 69 -3.45 -10.40 19.42
C THR A 69 -2.08 -9.77 19.17
N LEU A 70 -1.12 -9.95 20.07
CA LEU A 70 0.26 -9.50 19.87
C LEU A 70 0.88 -10.15 18.63
N GLU A 71 0.65 -11.44 18.44
CA GLU A 71 1.12 -12.17 17.25
C GLU A 71 0.51 -11.63 15.96
N GLU A 72 -0.78 -11.28 15.97
CA GLU A 72 -1.46 -10.67 14.82
C GLU A 72 -0.88 -9.29 14.48
N ILE A 73 -0.63 -8.47 15.51
CA ILE A 73 -0.02 -7.16 15.33
C ILE A 73 1.38 -7.31 14.72
N ALA A 74 2.18 -8.22 15.27
CA ALA A 74 3.52 -8.51 14.76
C ALA A 74 3.49 -9.02 13.31
N ALA A 75 2.54 -9.88 12.98
CA ALA A 75 2.37 -10.39 11.62
C ALA A 75 2.02 -9.28 10.64
N ASP A 76 1.12 -8.38 11.01
CA ASP A 76 0.75 -7.23 10.18
C ASP A 76 1.95 -6.30 9.95
N MET A 77 2.73 -6.02 10.99
CA MET A 77 3.95 -5.21 10.87
C MET A 77 4.99 -5.87 9.98
N THR A 78 5.16 -7.17 10.10
CA THR A 78 6.07 -7.95 9.25
C THR A 78 5.65 -7.85 7.78
N MET A 79 4.36 -7.97 7.50
CA MET A 79 3.84 -7.86 6.13
C MET A 79 4.06 -6.45 5.55
N ILE A 80 3.85 -5.41 6.35
CA ILE A 80 4.09 -4.02 5.94
C ILE A 80 5.58 -3.83 5.61
N PHE A 81 6.46 -4.31 6.46
CA PHE A 81 7.90 -4.24 6.24
C PHE A 81 8.32 -4.96 4.95
N LYS A 82 7.84 -6.18 4.74
CA LYS A 82 8.14 -6.95 3.53
C LYS A 82 7.66 -6.25 2.26
N GLU A 83 6.48 -5.65 2.29
CA GLU A 83 5.94 -4.91 1.15
C GLU A 83 6.78 -3.67 0.84
N LYS A 84 7.23 -2.94 1.85
CA LYS A 84 8.15 -1.81 1.68
C LYS A 84 9.46 -2.24 1.03
N GLU A 85 10.04 -3.33 1.51
CA GLU A 85 11.29 -3.87 0.95
C GLU A 85 11.10 -4.32 -0.49
N ARG A 86 9.96 -4.94 -0.79
CA ARG A 86 9.60 -5.33 -2.16
C ARG A 86 9.56 -4.10 -3.08
N VAL A 87 8.84 -3.07 -2.67
CA VAL A 87 8.68 -1.83 -3.45
C VAL A 87 10.03 -1.17 -3.70
N ILE A 88 10.86 -1.04 -2.66
CA ILE A 88 12.20 -0.45 -2.79
C ILE A 88 13.06 -1.26 -3.77
N GLY A 89 13.07 -2.58 -3.64
CA GLY A 89 13.86 -3.46 -4.50
C GLY A 89 13.41 -3.41 -5.95
N GLU A 90 12.11 -3.49 -6.21
CA GLU A 90 11.57 -3.44 -7.56
C GLU A 90 11.72 -2.07 -8.21
N LYS A 91 11.57 -0.99 -7.45
CA LYS A 91 11.86 0.35 -7.94
C LYS A 91 13.31 0.51 -8.39
N ALA A 92 14.25 -0.03 -7.61
CA ALA A 92 15.67 0.01 -7.98
C ALA A 92 15.93 -0.73 -9.30
N ILE A 93 15.32 -1.90 -9.49
CA ILE A 93 15.42 -2.68 -10.73
C ILE A 93 14.91 -1.86 -11.93
N ILE A 94 13.72 -1.30 -11.80
CA ILE A 94 13.10 -0.53 -12.89
C ILE A 94 13.86 0.78 -13.16
N GLU A 95 14.30 1.47 -12.12
CA GLU A 95 15.10 2.69 -12.28
C GLU A 95 16.36 2.41 -13.11
N ASN A 96 17.10 1.37 -12.77
CA ASN A 96 18.30 0.98 -13.52
C ASN A 96 17.97 0.54 -14.94
N TYR A 97 16.91 -0.23 -15.12
CA TYR A 97 16.47 -0.71 -16.42
C TYR A 97 16.12 0.41 -17.38
N VAL A 98 15.26 1.34 -16.95
CA VAL A 98 14.82 2.45 -17.81
C VAL A 98 15.93 3.47 -18.08
N LYS A 99 16.82 3.70 -17.12
CA LYS A 99 17.99 4.56 -17.32
C LYS A 99 18.93 3.98 -18.37
N ALA A 100 19.15 2.67 -18.34
CA ALA A 100 19.97 1.99 -19.36
C ALA A 100 19.39 2.14 -20.77
N LEU A 101 18.07 2.28 -20.89
CA LEU A 101 17.36 2.47 -22.14
C LEU A 101 17.19 3.94 -22.52
N GLY A 102 17.68 4.87 -21.71
CA GLY A 102 17.55 6.30 -21.94
C GLY A 102 16.15 6.86 -21.72
N LEU A 103 15.33 6.17 -20.93
CA LEU A 103 13.96 6.58 -20.65
C LEU A 103 13.85 7.27 -19.29
N GLU A 104 12.81 8.10 -19.14
CA GLU A 104 12.47 8.74 -17.89
C GLU A 104 11.80 7.73 -16.92
N PRO A 105 12.32 7.53 -15.70
CA PRO A 105 11.81 6.48 -14.80
C PRO A 105 10.52 6.79 -14.08
N TYR A 106 10.17 8.06 -13.90
CA TYR A 106 9.11 8.48 -12.97
C TYR A 106 7.76 7.78 -13.17
N SER A 107 7.26 7.78 -14.41
CA SER A 107 5.95 7.18 -14.71
C SER A 107 5.91 5.66 -14.49
N TRP A 108 7.06 4.99 -14.64
CA TRP A 108 7.18 3.57 -14.42
C TRP A 108 7.28 3.24 -12.93
N LEU A 109 8.05 4.02 -12.17
CA LEU A 109 8.22 3.81 -10.72
C LEU A 109 6.90 3.93 -9.97
N SER A 110 6.03 4.86 -10.34
CA SER A 110 4.73 5.03 -9.71
C SER A 110 3.83 3.80 -9.84
N GLN A 111 4.00 3.01 -10.88
CA GLN A 111 3.23 1.78 -11.11
C GLN A 111 3.62 0.65 -10.15
N ILE A 112 4.86 0.66 -9.65
CA ILE A 112 5.29 -0.27 -8.58
C ILE A 112 4.49 0.01 -7.30
N ASP A 113 4.29 1.27 -6.95
CA ASP A 113 3.47 1.66 -5.78
C ASP A 113 2.03 1.17 -5.90
N ASN A 114 1.52 1.05 -7.13
CA ASN A 114 0.16 0.59 -7.43
C ASN A 114 0.04 -0.93 -7.55
N GLY A 115 1.10 -1.67 -7.20
CA GLY A 115 1.07 -3.12 -7.10
C GLY A 115 1.65 -3.89 -8.28
N LYS A 116 2.16 -3.22 -9.32
CA LYS A 116 2.84 -3.90 -10.42
C LYS A 116 4.23 -4.35 -10.00
N THR A 117 4.67 -5.46 -10.57
CA THR A 117 6.02 -5.98 -10.35
C THR A 117 7.00 -5.42 -11.37
N ALA A 118 8.28 -5.46 -11.03
CA ALA A 118 9.34 -5.09 -11.98
C ALA A 118 9.29 -5.93 -13.25
N ALA A 119 9.06 -7.24 -13.11
CA ALA A 119 8.95 -8.16 -14.25
C ALA A 119 7.82 -7.76 -15.21
N GLU A 120 6.64 -7.45 -14.68
CA GLU A 120 5.51 -6.97 -15.49
C GLU A 120 5.84 -5.68 -16.23
N LEU A 121 6.47 -4.73 -15.54
CA LEU A 121 6.83 -3.44 -16.11
C LEU A 121 7.92 -3.56 -17.17
N MET A 122 8.90 -4.46 -17.01
CA MET A 122 9.92 -4.70 -18.02
C MET A 122 9.29 -5.13 -19.34
N ILE A 123 8.28 -6.00 -19.29
CA ILE A 123 7.53 -6.42 -20.48
C ILE A 123 6.82 -5.22 -21.12
N GLU A 124 6.15 -4.40 -20.33
CA GLU A 124 5.45 -3.21 -20.80
C GLU A 124 6.40 -2.17 -21.39
N ILE A 125 7.55 -1.97 -20.75
CA ILE A 125 8.60 -1.05 -21.21
C ILE A 125 9.14 -1.52 -22.56
N ASP A 126 9.46 -2.81 -22.70
CA ASP A 126 9.94 -3.38 -23.95
C ASP A 126 8.92 -3.22 -25.07
N ALA A 127 7.64 -3.45 -24.78
CA ALA A 127 6.57 -3.27 -25.76
C ALA A 127 6.42 -1.80 -26.18
N ALA A 128 6.51 -0.87 -25.21
CA ALA A 128 6.44 0.57 -25.49
C ALA A 128 7.62 1.04 -26.37
N LEU A 129 8.82 0.54 -26.08
CA LEU A 129 10.01 0.84 -26.89
C LEU A 129 9.88 0.31 -28.31
N ALA A 130 9.43 -0.95 -28.46
CA ALA A 130 9.23 -1.55 -29.76
C ALA A 130 8.23 -0.76 -30.61
N LYS A 131 7.14 -0.33 -29.98
CA LYS A 131 6.11 0.51 -30.62
C LYS A 131 6.65 1.86 -31.06
N LYS A 132 7.43 2.51 -30.21
CA LYS A 132 8.07 3.80 -30.49
C LYS A 132 9.05 3.68 -31.66
N LYS A 133 9.89 2.65 -31.63
CA LYS A 133 10.86 2.38 -32.69
C LYS A 133 10.18 2.12 -34.04
N ALA A 134 9.12 1.31 -34.03
CA ALA A 134 8.33 1.03 -35.23
C ALA A 134 7.69 2.31 -35.80
N ALA A 135 7.19 3.19 -34.95
CA ALA A 135 6.61 4.47 -35.36
C ALA A 135 7.66 5.40 -35.95
N GLU A 136 8.86 5.46 -35.37
CA GLU A 136 9.99 6.26 -35.88
C GLU A 136 10.45 5.74 -37.24
N GLU A 137 10.58 4.43 -37.40
CA GLU A 137 10.95 3.81 -38.69
C GLU A 137 9.92 4.12 -39.78
N ARG A 138 8.63 4.03 -39.45
CA ARG A 138 7.56 4.40 -40.39
C ARG A 138 7.61 5.87 -40.80
N ALA A 139 7.86 6.75 -39.84
CA ALA A 139 8.00 8.18 -40.10
C ALA A 139 9.19 8.48 -41.05
N ILE A 140 10.32 7.79 -40.85
CA ILE A 140 11.50 7.92 -41.72
C ILE A 140 11.19 7.44 -43.14
N GLU A 141 10.53 6.28 -43.28
CA GLU A 141 10.13 5.75 -44.57
C GLU A 141 9.17 6.68 -45.31
N GLN A 142 8.18 7.23 -44.60
CA GLN A 142 7.26 8.21 -45.18
C GLN A 142 7.97 9.47 -45.64
N GLN A 143 8.93 9.94 -44.86
CA GLN A 143 9.73 11.11 -45.23
C GLN A 143 10.57 10.84 -46.47
N LYS A 144 11.22 9.67 -46.55
CA LYS A 144 11.98 9.27 -47.74
C LYS A 144 11.09 9.16 -48.98
N ALA A 145 9.94 8.53 -48.85
CA ALA A 145 8.99 8.39 -49.95
C ALA A 145 8.51 9.75 -50.44
N HIS A 146 8.25 10.69 -49.52
CA HIS A 146 7.87 12.05 -49.87
C HIS A 146 8.97 12.80 -50.59
N GLU A 147 10.21 12.71 -50.12
CA GLU A 147 11.37 13.33 -50.77
C GLU A 147 11.62 12.76 -52.17
N GLU A 148 11.52 11.44 -52.32
CA GLU A 148 11.64 10.78 -53.62
C GLU A 148 10.53 11.21 -54.58
N TYR A 149 9.31 11.34 -54.11
CA TYR A 149 8.20 11.84 -54.91
C TYR A 149 8.42 13.26 -55.35
N GLU A 150 8.84 14.17 -54.47
CA GLU A 150 9.16 15.56 -54.83
C GLU A 150 10.31 15.65 -55.83
N ALA A 151 11.35 14.84 -55.61
CA ALA A 151 12.48 14.81 -56.56
C ALA A 151 12.06 14.35 -57.97
N ALA A 152 11.13 13.38 -58.05
CA ALA A 152 10.62 12.88 -59.33
C ALA A 152 9.73 13.92 -60.05
N MET A 153 9.11 14.82 -59.29
CA MET A 153 8.24 15.88 -59.84
C MET A 153 9.00 17.11 -60.30
N ARG A 154 10.29 17.21 -59.99
CA ARG A 154 11.16 18.30 -60.47
C ARG A 154 11.68 18.00 -61.89
#